data_214ff8d8599888e578d6764ddc8e686a
#
_entry.id   214ff8d8599888e578d6764ddc8e686a
#
_cell.length_a   1.000
_cell.length_b   1.000
_cell.length_c   1.000
_cell.angle_alpha   90.00
_cell.angle_beta   90.00
_cell.angle_gamma   90.00
#
_symmetry.space_group_name_H-M   'P 1'
#
loop_
_entity.id
_entity.type
_entity.pdbx_description
1 polymer ?
#
loop_
_entity_poly.entity_id
_entity_poly.type
_entity_poly.pdbx_seq_one_letter_code
_entity_poly.pdbx_strand_id
1 'polypeptide(L)'
;MSYVCVVGGANVDIEGRVLKTLLPGDSNPGTVIRSPGGVGRNIAENLARLDVPTHLITALGRDDNGMWLHDLTAASGVELADSVWSDLAPTATYLSVLDSSGEMAVAVNDMAVM
;
A
#
# COMPACT_ATOMS: atom_id res chain seq x y z
N MET A 1 3.65 -14.68 26.39
CA MET A 1 3.06 -14.92 25.05
C MET A 1 4.02 -14.40 24.00
N SER A 2 4.32 -15.21 23.01
CA SER A 2 5.22 -14.81 21.93
C SER A 2 4.42 -14.25 20.74
N TYR A 3 5.07 -13.41 19.97
CA TYR A 3 4.52 -12.83 18.76
C TYR A 3 5.61 -12.67 17.70
N VAL A 4 5.20 -12.53 16.45
CA VAL A 4 6.11 -12.22 15.35
C VAL A 4 6.12 -10.70 15.14
N CYS A 5 7.31 -10.16 15.02
CA CYS A 5 7.50 -8.76 14.67
C CYS A 5 8.02 -8.67 13.24
N VAL A 6 7.26 -8.02 12.37
CA VAL A 6 7.65 -7.75 10.98
C VAL A 6 8.11 -6.31 10.91
N VAL A 7 9.33 -6.09 10.45
CA VAL A 7 9.86 -4.75 10.18
C VAL A 7 9.99 -4.61 8.66
N GLY A 8 9.19 -3.75 8.07
CA GLY A 8 9.20 -3.64 6.62
C GLY A 8 8.22 -2.62 6.08
N GLY A 9 8.13 -2.58 4.76
CA GLY A 9 7.35 -1.58 4.05
C GLY A 9 5.86 -1.83 4.03
N ALA A 10 5.13 -0.72 4.00
CA ALA A 10 3.70 -0.68 3.72
C ALA A 10 3.47 0.48 2.76
N ASN A 11 2.67 0.26 1.74
CA ASN A 11 2.35 1.30 0.77
C ASN A 11 0.92 1.17 0.27
N VAL A 12 0.44 2.24 -0.32
CA VAL A 12 -0.83 2.26 -1.04
C VAL A 12 -0.54 2.02 -2.52
N ASP A 13 -1.17 1.00 -3.09
CA ASP A 13 -1.14 0.76 -4.53
C ASP A 13 -2.34 1.45 -5.16
N ILE A 14 -2.09 2.33 -6.13
CA ILE A 14 -3.11 2.97 -6.94
C ILE A 14 -2.92 2.52 -8.38
N GLU A 15 -3.93 1.86 -8.93
CA GLU A 15 -3.88 1.29 -10.26
C GLU A 15 -4.97 1.90 -11.13
N GLY A 16 -4.54 2.56 -12.21
CA GLY A 16 -5.44 2.98 -13.28
C GLY A 16 -5.37 2.02 -14.43
N ARG A 17 -6.54 1.61 -14.96
CA ARG A 17 -6.59 0.76 -16.13
C ARG A 17 -7.48 1.42 -17.18
N VAL A 18 -6.93 1.66 -18.36
CA VAL A 18 -7.67 2.30 -19.45
C VAL A 18 -8.65 1.32 -20.08
N LEU A 19 -9.80 1.82 -20.51
CA LEU A 19 -10.88 1.00 -21.11
C LEU A 19 -10.61 0.63 -22.56
N LYS A 20 -9.88 1.48 -23.26
CA LYS A 20 -9.60 1.34 -24.70
C LYS A 20 -8.09 1.46 -24.93
N THR A 21 -7.69 1.72 -26.16
CA THR A 21 -6.28 1.95 -26.48
C THR A 21 -5.74 3.14 -25.70
N LEU A 22 -4.61 2.91 -25.00
CA LEU A 22 -3.91 3.97 -24.28
C LEU A 22 -3.36 5.00 -25.26
N LEU A 23 -3.73 6.27 -25.03
CA LEU A 23 -3.24 7.41 -25.80
C LEU A 23 -2.28 8.22 -24.93
N PRO A 24 -0.95 8.11 -25.14
CA PRO A 24 0.01 8.89 -24.39
C PRO A 24 -0.22 10.40 -24.54
N GLY A 25 -0.04 11.14 -23.45
CA GLY A 25 -0.20 12.58 -23.46
C GLY A 25 -1.65 13.07 -23.53
N ASP A 26 -2.60 12.18 -23.33
CA ASP A 26 -4.03 12.49 -23.39
C ASP A 26 -4.73 11.99 -22.12
N SER A 27 -5.98 12.38 -21.95
CA SER A 27 -6.85 11.88 -20.89
C SER A 27 -7.55 10.61 -21.36
N ASN A 28 -7.32 9.52 -20.63
CA ASN A 28 -7.83 8.19 -20.98
C ASN A 28 -8.91 7.77 -20.00
N PRO A 29 -10.16 7.58 -20.45
CA PRO A 29 -11.18 7.01 -19.58
C PRO A 29 -10.80 5.60 -19.12
N GLY A 30 -11.06 5.31 -17.86
CA GLY A 30 -10.70 4.02 -17.29
C GLY A 30 -11.27 3.83 -15.89
N THR A 31 -10.72 2.87 -15.19
CA THR A 31 -11.05 2.60 -13.80
C THR A 31 -9.82 2.82 -12.93
N VAL A 32 -10.05 3.24 -11.68
CA VAL A 32 -8.98 3.45 -10.70
C VAL A 32 -9.35 2.68 -9.44
N ILE A 33 -8.42 1.87 -8.95
CA ILE A 33 -8.58 1.15 -7.70
C ILE A 33 -7.43 1.46 -6.75
N ARG A 34 -7.73 1.44 -5.47
CA ARG A 34 -6.75 1.58 -4.40
C ARG A 34 -6.70 0.28 -3.61
N SER A 35 -5.51 -0.23 -3.37
CA SER A 35 -5.32 -1.45 -2.58
C SER A 35 -4.12 -1.32 -1.66
N PRO A 36 -4.13 -2.06 -0.52
CA PRO A 36 -2.98 -2.07 0.37
C PRO A 36 -1.86 -2.92 -0.21
N GLY A 37 -0.62 -2.49 -0.04
CA GLY A 37 0.56 -3.17 -0.54
C GLY A 37 1.73 -3.08 0.42
N GLY A 38 2.87 -3.52 -0.08
CA GLY A 38 4.11 -3.61 0.67
C GLY A 38 4.37 -5.02 1.18
N VAL A 39 5.60 -5.49 0.97
CA VAL A 39 5.96 -6.89 1.32
C VAL A 39 5.82 -7.11 2.83
N GLY A 40 6.33 -6.18 3.66
CA GLY A 40 6.23 -6.30 5.11
C GLY A 40 4.78 -6.32 5.59
N ARG A 41 3.98 -5.39 5.10
CA ARG A 41 2.56 -5.33 5.43
C ARG A 41 1.82 -6.60 5.01
N ASN A 42 2.07 -7.10 3.81
CA ASN A 42 1.39 -8.30 3.31
C ASN A 42 1.78 -9.55 4.11
N ILE A 43 3.04 -9.68 4.50
CA ILE A 43 3.48 -10.77 5.38
C ILE A 43 2.76 -10.68 6.73
N ALA A 44 2.70 -9.49 7.31
CA ALA A 44 2.03 -9.29 8.61
C ALA A 44 0.54 -9.64 8.54
N GLU A 45 -0.16 -9.21 7.49
CA GLU A 45 -1.56 -9.55 7.31
C GLU A 45 -1.76 -11.06 7.19
N ASN A 46 -0.95 -11.75 6.40
CA ASN A 46 -1.04 -13.19 6.22
C ASN A 46 -0.82 -13.95 7.54
N LEU A 47 0.15 -13.53 8.32
CA LEU A 47 0.41 -14.13 9.64
C LEU A 47 -0.77 -13.91 10.59
N ALA A 48 -1.30 -12.69 10.63
CA ALA A 48 -2.45 -12.36 11.48
C ALA A 48 -3.69 -13.18 11.09
N ARG A 49 -3.92 -13.39 9.80
CA ARG A 49 -5.03 -14.22 9.30
C ARG A 49 -4.86 -15.69 9.62
N LEU A 50 -3.66 -16.14 9.91
CA LEU A 50 -3.35 -17.50 10.40
C LEU A 50 -3.38 -17.57 11.94
N ASP A 51 -3.95 -16.58 12.60
CA ASP A 51 -4.05 -16.46 14.05
C ASP A 51 -2.70 -16.39 14.77
N VAL A 52 -1.65 -15.94 14.08
CA VAL A 52 -0.35 -15.67 14.70
C VAL A 52 -0.35 -14.24 15.23
N PRO A 53 -0.09 -14.03 16.54
CA PRO A 53 0.06 -12.68 17.06
C PRO A 53 1.19 -11.95 16.33
N THR A 54 0.86 -10.83 15.66
CA THR A 54 1.80 -10.18 14.74
C THR A 54 1.82 -8.68 14.99
N HIS A 55 3.03 -8.14 15.10
CA HIS A 55 3.30 -6.70 15.12
C HIS A 55 3.95 -6.29 13.82
N LEU A 56 3.53 -5.17 13.27
CA LEU A 56 4.18 -4.56 12.12
C LEU A 56 4.80 -3.23 12.54
N ILE A 57 6.10 -3.10 12.29
CA ILE A 57 6.81 -1.84 12.44
C ILE A 57 7.11 -1.33 11.03
N THR A 58 6.46 -0.27 10.65
CA THR A 58 6.60 0.39 9.36
C THR A 58 6.57 1.89 9.55
N ALA A 59 6.68 2.64 8.46
CA ALA A 59 6.55 4.08 8.47
C ALA A 59 5.36 4.49 7.60
N LEU A 60 4.51 5.33 8.14
CA LEU A 60 3.32 5.87 7.47
C LEU A 60 3.38 7.39 7.47
N GLY A 61 2.92 8.02 6.41
CA GLY A 61 2.71 9.46 6.40
C GLY A 61 1.46 9.81 7.21
N ARG A 62 1.48 10.99 7.84
CA ARG A 62 0.32 11.47 8.58
C ARG A 62 -0.66 12.14 7.61
N ASP A 63 -1.31 11.32 6.79
CA ASP A 63 -2.22 11.70 5.71
C ASP A 63 -3.37 10.70 5.59
N ASP A 64 -4.31 10.96 4.69
CA ASP A 64 -5.48 10.10 4.50
C ASP A 64 -5.11 8.69 4.07
N ASN A 65 -4.13 8.55 3.19
CA ASN A 65 -3.64 7.23 2.77
C ASN A 65 -3.01 6.46 3.93
N GLY A 66 -2.26 7.15 4.80
CA GLY A 66 -1.68 6.55 5.99
C GLY A 66 -2.73 6.04 6.96
N MET A 67 -3.76 6.84 7.22
CA MET A 67 -4.86 6.44 8.08
C MET A 67 -5.64 5.25 7.50
N TRP A 68 -5.94 5.31 6.22
CA TRP A 68 -6.63 4.21 5.53
C TRP A 68 -5.84 2.91 5.59
N LEU A 69 -4.54 2.98 5.30
CA LEU A 69 -3.65 1.82 5.30
C LEU A 69 -3.49 1.24 6.71
N HIS A 70 -3.33 2.10 7.71
CA HIS A 70 -3.27 1.71 9.11
C HIS A 70 -4.54 0.98 9.55
N ASP A 71 -5.70 1.58 9.29
CA ASP A 71 -6.97 1.03 9.76
C ASP A 71 -7.29 -0.30 9.09
N LEU A 72 -7.05 -0.40 7.78
CA LEU A 72 -7.26 -1.63 7.03
C LEU A 72 -6.34 -2.75 7.53
N THR A 73 -5.09 -2.43 7.81
CA THR A 73 -4.10 -3.41 8.30
C THR A 73 -4.42 -3.84 9.72
N ALA A 74 -4.79 -2.90 10.58
CA ALA A 74 -5.21 -3.20 11.95
C ALA A 74 -6.46 -4.07 11.99
N ALA A 75 -7.40 -3.86 11.07
CA ALA A 75 -8.63 -4.65 10.97
C ALA A 75 -8.36 -6.12 10.64
N SER A 76 -7.22 -6.44 10.03
CA SER A 76 -6.82 -7.83 9.76
C SER A 76 -6.20 -8.53 10.97
N GLY A 77 -6.01 -7.82 12.08
CA GLY A 77 -5.46 -8.37 13.32
C GLY A 77 -4.00 -8.01 13.59
N VAL A 78 -3.41 -7.14 12.78
CA VAL A 78 -2.01 -6.71 12.94
C VAL A 78 -1.94 -5.58 13.97
N GLU A 79 -0.98 -5.65 14.88
CA GLU A 79 -0.68 -4.59 15.84
C GLU A 79 0.35 -3.62 15.25
N LEU A 80 -0.01 -2.34 15.20
CA LEU A 80 0.81 -1.29 14.58
C LEU A 80 1.27 -0.22 15.58
N ALA A 81 1.11 -0.46 16.89
CA ALA A 81 1.38 0.55 17.91
C ALA A 81 2.81 1.12 17.86
N ASP A 82 3.78 0.31 17.41
CA ASP A 82 5.18 0.71 17.34
C ASP A 82 5.60 1.25 15.97
N SER A 83 4.66 1.36 15.03
CA SER A 83 4.94 1.97 13.73
C SER A 83 5.14 3.48 13.86
N VAL A 84 5.91 4.04 12.93
CA VAL A 84 6.29 5.46 12.93
C VAL A 84 5.35 6.24 12.03
N TRP A 85 4.89 7.39 12.53
CA TRP A 85 4.11 8.36 11.75
C TRP A 85 5.02 9.54 11.37
N SER A 86 5.10 9.84 10.08
CA SER A 86 5.91 10.93 9.58
C SER A 86 5.06 12.16 9.29
N ASP A 87 5.53 13.32 9.73
CA ASP A 87 4.95 14.63 9.36
C ASP A 87 5.68 15.25 8.14
N LEU A 88 6.74 14.61 7.66
CA LEU A 88 7.64 15.18 6.65
C LEU A 88 7.46 14.55 5.27
N ALA A 89 7.00 13.31 5.20
CA ALA A 89 6.85 12.59 3.94
C ALA A 89 5.46 11.96 3.84
N PRO A 90 4.88 11.91 2.63
CA PRO A 90 3.60 11.23 2.43
C PRO A 90 3.74 9.72 2.61
N THR A 91 2.63 9.05 2.88
CA THR A 91 2.59 7.60 2.89
C THR A 91 3.09 7.04 1.56
N ALA A 92 3.91 6.00 1.64
CA ALA A 92 4.46 5.35 0.46
C ALA A 92 3.35 4.95 -0.50
N THR A 93 3.53 5.32 -1.77
CA THR A 93 2.52 5.13 -2.80
C THR A 93 3.16 4.57 -4.06
N TYR A 94 2.51 3.57 -4.65
CA TYR A 94 2.87 3.00 -5.93
C TYR A 94 1.71 3.25 -6.90
N LEU A 95 1.96 4.08 -7.90
CA LEU A 95 0.97 4.44 -8.91
C LEU A 95 1.32 3.72 -10.21
N SER A 96 0.39 2.94 -10.75
CA SER A 96 0.57 2.24 -12.02
C SER A 96 -0.55 2.56 -12.99
N VAL A 97 -0.22 2.58 -14.27
CA VAL A 97 -1.19 2.70 -15.37
C VAL A 97 -1.07 1.46 -16.24
N LEU A 98 -2.16 0.75 -16.38
CA LEU A 98 -2.25 -0.44 -17.22
C LEU A 98 -3.02 -0.10 -18.49
N ASP A 99 -2.61 -0.72 -19.60
CA ASP A 99 -3.38 -0.66 -20.83
C ASP A 99 -4.63 -1.55 -20.74
N SER A 100 -5.43 -1.58 -21.79
CA SER A 100 -6.68 -2.35 -21.79
C SER A 100 -6.45 -3.87 -21.72
N SER A 101 -5.27 -4.35 -22.06
CA SER A 101 -4.91 -5.76 -21.92
C SER A 101 -4.39 -6.12 -20.52
N GLY A 102 -4.17 -5.12 -19.67
CA GLY A 102 -3.64 -5.32 -18.33
C GLY A 102 -2.12 -5.23 -18.24
N GLU A 103 -1.43 -4.84 -19.31
CA GLU A 103 0.01 -4.63 -19.28
C GLU A 103 0.34 -3.25 -18.72
N MET A 104 1.38 -3.20 -17.88
CA MET A 104 1.83 -1.94 -17.30
C MET A 104 2.48 -1.05 -18.36
N ALA A 105 1.93 0.14 -18.55
CA ALA A 105 2.50 1.15 -19.45
C ALA A 105 3.52 2.03 -18.72
N VAL A 106 3.22 2.43 -17.48
CA VAL A 106 4.09 3.28 -16.67
C VAL A 106 3.75 3.08 -15.20
N ALA A 107 4.74 3.25 -14.34
CA ALA A 107 4.55 3.29 -12.89
C ALA A 107 5.44 4.36 -12.28
N VAL A 108 4.96 4.95 -11.20
CA VAL A 108 5.69 5.92 -10.39
C VAL A 108 5.57 5.48 -8.94
N ASN A 109 6.68 5.44 -8.23
CA ASN A 109 6.64 5.15 -6.80
C ASN A 109 7.21 6.31 -6.00
N ASP A 110 6.59 6.60 -4.88
CA ASP A 110 7.08 7.51 -3.86
C ASP A 110 7.22 6.73 -2.57
N MET A 111 8.45 6.39 -2.23
CA MET A 111 8.79 5.59 -1.05
C MET A 111 9.64 6.41 -0.06
N ALA A 112 9.56 7.72 -0.10
CA ALA A 112 10.43 8.59 0.69
C ALA A 112 10.23 8.43 2.21
N VAL A 113 9.06 8.00 2.65
CA VAL A 113 8.77 7.78 4.07
C VAL A 113 9.48 6.55 4.64
N MET A 114 9.92 5.66 3.80
CA MET A 114 10.55 4.39 4.17
C MET A 114 12.01 4.54 4.53
#